data_0f0876554465118ef2d2c8d3bb266888
#
_entry.id   0f0876554465118ef2d2c8d3bb266888
#
_cell.length_a   1.000
_cell.length_b   1.000
_cell.length_c   1.000
_cell.angle_alpha   90.00
_cell.angle_beta   90.00
_cell.angle_gamma   90.00
#
_symmetry.space_group_name_H-M   'P 1'
#
loop_
_entity.id
_entity.type
_entity.pdbx_description
1 polymer ?
#
loop_
_entity_poly.entity_id
_entity_poly.type
_entity_poly.pdbx_seq_one_letter_code
_entity_poly.pdbx_strand_id
1 'polypeptide(L)'
;VASAGFDIERESRLLEREKPYIELIDGIKVRKVSPRHRHGILQMEMGFILRTWAGRRGRVSSELRVWLVVEGKRTSLLPDVAFIDSDRMAGLSDIERDLPRFAPDIAVEIRSPSDRKSNIARKIELYLAHGSRLVLDVDPATRTIVAHDGVSVRTFGSEETFAHPAAEGLTFDIGAFFEWANLEGL
;
A
#
# COMPACT_ATOMS: atom_id res chain seq x y z
N VAL A 1 -6.81 5.43 36.41
CA VAL A 1 -5.50 5.03 35.84
C VAL A 1 -5.48 5.60 34.43
N ALA A 2 -4.76 6.73 34.22
CA ALA A 2 -4.58 7.33 32.91
C ALA A 2 -3.83 6.32 32.05
N SER A 3 -4.43 5.93 30.92
CA SER A 3 -3.73 5.16 29.91
C SER A 3 -2.54 6.01 29.45
N ALA A 4 -1.32 5.54 29.66
CA ALA A 4 -0.15 6.17 29.11
C ALA A 4 -0.39 6.35 27.61
N GLY A 5 -0.46 7.61 27.17
CA GLY A 5 -0.76 7.95 25.78
C GLY A 5 0.21 7.20 24.86
N PHE A 6 -0.34 6.54 23.86
CA PHE A 6 0.44 5.79 22.87
C PHE A 6 1.32 6.76 22.08
N ASP A 7 2.63 6.67 22.29
CA ASP A 7 3.63 7.48 21.59
C ASP A 7 3.98 6.82 20.25
N ILE A 8 3.25 7.22 19.21
CA ILE A 8 3.42 6.73 17.83
C ILE A 8 4.83 6.99 17.32
N GLU A 9 5.42 8.14 17.63
CA GLU A 9 6.77 8.46 17.15
C GLU A 9 7.82 7.52 17.74
N ARG A 10 7.71 7.25 19.04
CA ARG A 10 8.60 6.31 19.73
C ARG A 10 8.47 4.89 19.14
N GLU A 11 7.23 4.41 18.97
CA GLU A 11 6.97 3.08 18.42
C GLU A 11 7.44 2.99 16.96
N SER A 12 7.21 4.03 16.15
CA SER A 12 7.71 4.08 14.77
C SER A 12 9.23 3.98 14.72
N ARG A 13 9.93 4.78 15.54
CA ARG A 13 11.40 4.71 15.65
C ARG A 13 11.91 3.33 16.05
N LEU A 14 11.18 2.59 16.88
CA LEU A 14 11.56 1.23 17.28
C LEU A 14 11.40 0.26 16.11
N LEU A 15 10.31 0.34 15.36
CA LEU A 15 10.05 -0.52 14.20
C LEU A 15 10.98 -0.21 13.02
N GLU A 16 11.37 1.05 12.84
CA GLU A 16 12.27 1.50 11.76
C GLU A 16 13.73 1.03 11.96
N ARG A 17 14.13 0.79 13.20
CA ARG A 17 15.48 0.25 13.50
C ARG A 17 15.64 -1.22 13.14
N GLU A 18 14.53 -1.97 13.08
CA GLU A 18 14.56 -3.39 12.70
C GLU A 18 14.58 -3.52 11.17
N LYS A 19 15.55 -4.26 10.64
CA LYS A 19 15.63 -4.64 9.21
C LYS A 19 15.55 -6.17 9.12
N PRO A 20 14.77 -6.75 8.20
CA PRO A 20 13.79 -6.09 7.33
C PRO A 20 12.68 -5.40 8.13
N TYR A 21 11.99 -4.43 7.51
CA TYR A 21 10.92 -3.69 8.16
C TYR A 21 9.85 -4.60 8.76
N ILE A 22 9.26 -4.14 9.86
CA ILE A 22 8.20 -4.86 10.56
C ILE A 22 6.88 -4.10 10.40
N GLU A 23 5.85 -4.85 10.03
CA GLU A 23 4.46 -4.46 10.12
C GLU A 23 3.85 -5.03 11.41
N LEU A 24 2.81 -4.38 11.92
CA LEU A 24 1.97 -4.90 12.98
C LEU A 24 0.59 -5.19 12.40
N ILE A 25 0.22 -6.44 12.25
CA ILE A 25 -1.11 -6.84 11.80
C ILE A 25 -1.87 -7.36 13.01
N ASP A 26 -2.92 -6.63 13.42
CA ASP A 26 -3.69 -6.94 14.64
C ASP A 26 -2.81 -7.12 15.90
N GLY A 27 -1.74 -6.32 16.01
CA GLY A 27 -0.78 -6.37 17.11
C GLY A 27 0.31 -7.44 16.95
N ILE A 28 0.28 -8.26 15.92
CA ILE A 28 1.27 -9.31 15.66
C ILE A 28 2.36 -8.78 14.74
N LYS A 29 3.63 -8.93 15.14
CA LYS A 29 4.78 -8.55 14.32
C LYS A 29 4.89 -9.47 13.10
N VAL A 30 4.87 -8.87 11.91
CA VAL A 30 5.08 -9.55 10.63
C VAL A 30 6.29 -8.89 9.94
N ARG A 31 7.29 -9.68 9.60
CA ARG A 31 8.47 -9.18 8.89
C ARG A 31 8.15 -9.01 7.41
N LYS A 32 8.37 -7.80 6.88
CA LYS A 32 8.30 -7.53 5.46
C LYS A 32 9.56 -8.11 4.80
N VAL A 33 9.37 -8.94 3.78
CA VAL A 33 10.49 -9.56 3.07
C VAL A 33 11.30 -8.49 2.32
N SER A 34 12.62 -8.65 2.28
CA SER A 34 13.47 -7.78 1.47
C SER A 34 13.06 -7.85 -0.01
N PRO A 35 12.79 -6.73 -0.68
CA PRO A 35 12.34 -6.73 -2.06
C PRO A 35 13.41 -7.32 -2.98
N ARG A 36 13.00 -8.19 -3.90
CA ARG A 36 13.84 -8.63 -5.03
C ARG A 36 13.79 -7.57 -6.13
N HIS A 37 14.72 -7.63 -7.10
CA HIS A 37 14.85 -6.65 -8.17
C HIS A 37 13.53 -6.39 -8.91
N ARG A 38 12.84 -7.46 -9.35
CA ARG A 38 11.52 -7.36 -10.02
C ARG A 38 10.46 -6.63 -9.17
N HIS A 39 10.41 -6.92 -7.88
CA HIS A 39 9.49 -6.25 -6.96
C HIS A 39 9.79 -4.73 -6.90
N GLY A 40 11.06 -4.35 -6.77
CA GLY A 40 11.47 -2.94 -6.73
C GLY A 40 11.14 -2.19 -8.02
N ILE A 41 11.28 -2.85 -9.18
CA ILE A 41 10.90 -2.26 -10.48
C ILE A 41 9.39 -2.01 -10.54
N LEU A 42 8.56 -3.00 -10.19
CA LEU A 42 7.10 -2.86 -10.17
C LEU A 42 6.63 -1.78 -9.18
N GLN A 43 7.29 -1.71 -8.01
CA GLN A 43 7.00 -0.68 -7.01
C GLN A 43 7.29 0.72 -7.56
N MET A 44 8.42 0.90 -8.24
CA MET A 44 8.79 2.18 -8.85
C MET A 44 7.84 2.54 -10.00
N GLU A 45 7.52 1.60 -10.87
CA GLU A 45 6.62 1.81 -12.01
C GLU A 45 5.21 2.17 -11.54
N MET A 46 4.66 1.44 -10.57
CA MET A 46 3.37 1.78 -9.98
C MET A 46 3.39 3.16 -9.32
N GLY A 47 4.47 3.49 -8.65
CA GLY A 47 4.67 4.83 -8.08
C GLY A 47 4.67 5.92 -9.16
N PHE A 48 5.33 5.69 -10.29
CA PHE A 48 5.35 6.60 -11.44
C PHE A 48 3.95 6.77 -12.06
N ILE A 49 3.24 5.67 -12.30
CA ILE A 49 1.87 5.66 -12.84
C ILE A 49 0.94 6.47 -11.92
N LEU A 50 0.92 6.15 -10.62
CA LEU A 50 0.07 6.85 -9.66
C LEU A 50 0.44 8.34 -9.54
N ARG A 51 1.74 8.68 -9.51
CA ARG A 51 2.20 10.07 -9.44
C ARG A 51 1.79 10.86 -10.69
N THR A 52 1.92 10.27 -11.86
CA THR A 52 1.53 10.90 -13.13
C THR A 52 0.02 11.18 -13.16
N TRP A 53 -0.78 10.19 -12.78
CA TRP A 53 -2.23 10.33 -12.65
C TRP A 53 -2.63 11.35 -11.57
N ALA A 54 -2.01 11.29 -10.39
CA ALA A 54 -2.35 12.15 -9.26
C ALA A 54 -2.04 13.63 -9.57
N GLY A 55 -0.96 13.92 -10.29
CA GLY A 55 -0.54 15.29 -10.56
C GLY A 55 -0.33 16.08 -9.27
N ARG A 56 -1.16 17.12 -9.05
CA ARG A 56 -1.12 17.95 -7.83
C ARG A 56 -2.21 17.61 -6.81
N ARG A 57 -3.11 16.66 -7.12
CA ARG A 57 -4.25 16.31 -6.27
C ARG A 57 -3.84 15.63 -4.95
N GLY A 58 -2.64 15.08 -4.86
CA GLY A 58 -2.19 14.37 -3.68
C GLY A 58 -0.71 14.03 -3.72
N ARG A 59 -0.31 13.10 -2.85
CA ARG A 59 1.07 12.63 -2.76
C ARG A 59 1.11 11.12 -2.90
N VAL A 60 2.13 10.67 -3.62
CA VAL A 60 2.47 9.25 -3.77
C VAL A 60 3.77 8.99 -3.04
N SER A 61 3.81 7.94 -2.27
CA SER A 61 5.00 7.49 -1.53
C SER A 61 5.14 5.99 -1.60
N SER A 62 6.35 5.49 -1.41
CA SER A 62 6.63 4.09 -1.20
C SER A 62 6.82 3.80 0.28
N GLU A 63 6.39 2.63 0.73
CA GLU A 63 6.60 2.13 2.10
C GLU A 63 6.17 3.13 3.19
N LEU A 64 5.06 3.84 2.96
CA LEU A 64 4.51 4.78 3.92
C LEU A 64 3.99 4.03 5.15
N ARG A 65 4.58 4.29 6.31
CA ARG A 65 4.06 3.73 7.55
C ARG A 65 2.76 4.41 7.95
N VAL A 66 1.70 3.62 8.02
CA VAL A 66 0.40 4.07 8.53
C VAL A 66 0.08 3.37 9.86
N TRP A 67 -0.62 4.06 10.73
CA TRP A 67 -1.06 3.54 12.02
C TRP A 67 -2.58 3.47 12.08
N LEU A 68 -3.09 2.28 12.41
CA LEU A 68 -4.52 2.02 12.51
C LEU A 68 -4.83 1.50 13.91
N VAL A 69 -6.03 1.79 14.40
CA VAL A 69 -6.54 1.24 15.67
C VAL A 69 -7.70 0.32 15.34
N VAL A 70 -7.52 -0.96 15.61
CA VAL A 70 -8.51 -2.01 15.31
C VAL A 70 -8.86 -2.72 16.61
N GLU A 71 -10.09 -2.56 17.09
CA GLU A 71 -10.57 -3.22 18.34
C GLU A 71 -9.58 -3.09 19.50
N GLY A 72 -8.99 -1.89 19.66
CA GLY A 72 -7.99 -1.62 20.69
C GLY A 72 -6.60 -2.21 20.41
N LYS A 73 -6.41 -2.95 19.32
CA LYS A 73 -5.11 -3.47 18.91
C LYS A 73 -4.39 -2.48 18.00
N ARG A 74 -3.09 -2.39 18.18
CA ARG A 74 -2.22 -1.57 17.34
C ARG A 74 -1.95 -2.28 16.04
N THR A 75 -2.22 -1.61 14.94
CA THR A 75 -1.92 -2.07 13.60
C THR A 75 -1.07 -1.03 12.90
N SER A 76 0.04 -1.44 12.32
CA SER A 76 0.92 -0.56 11.54
C SER A 76 1.30 -1.26 10.26
N LEU A 77 0.89 -0.69 9.13
CA LEU A 77 1.09 -1.25 7.80
C LEU A 77 2.06 -0.39 7.00
N LEU A 78 2.67 -1.01 6.00
CA LEU A 78 3.62 -0.41 5.06
C LEU A 78 3.22 -0.84 3.64
N PRO A 79 2.24 -0.20 3.00
CA PRO A 79 1.91 -0.50 1.60
C PRO A 79 3.14 -0.24 0.71
N ASP A 80 3.34 -1.06 -0.31
CA ASP A 80 4.48 -0.89 -1.23
C ASP A 80 4.40 0.45 -1.96
N VAL A 81 3.19 0.86 -2.37
CA VAL A 81 2.92 2.22 -2.87
C VAL A 81 1.63 2.73 -2.23
N ALA A 82 1.63 4.00 -1.86
CA ALA A 82 0.48 4.69 -1.28
C ALA A 82 0.20 5.99 -2.01
N PHE A 83 -1.07 6.30 -2.24
CA PHE A 83 -1.53 7.63 -2.64
C PHE A 83 -2.45 8.19 -1.57
N ILE A 84 -2.20 9.45 -1.16
CA ILE A 84 -3.07 10.21 -0.26
C ILE A 84 -3.47 11.50 -0.94
N ASP A 85 -4.78 11.76 -0.98
CA ASP A 85 -5.34 12.98 -1.51
C ASP A 85 -4.94 14.19 -0.65
N SER A 86 -4.70 15.34 -1.27
CA SER A 86 -4.30 16.57 -0.58
C SER A 86 -5.35 17.04 0.42
N ASP A 87 -6.63 16.83 0.12
CA ASP A 87 -7.73 17.24 1.01
C ASP A 87 -7.69 16.47 2.33
N ARG A 88 -7.28 15.20 2.32
CA ARG A 88 -7.11 14.41 3.53
C ARG A 88 -5.89 14.82 4.36
N MET A 89 -4.93 15.48 3.74
CA MET A 89 -3.72 16.01 4.40
C MET A 89 -3.93 17.43 4.94
N ALA A 90 -5.01 18.10 4.52
CA ALA A 90 -5.32 19.48 4.92
C ALA A 90 -5.60 19.53 6.44
N GLY A 91 -5.00 20.49 7.12
CA GLY A 91 -5.19 20.69 8.57
C GLY A 91 -4.40 19.74 9.48
N LEU A 92 -3.72 18.74 8.93
CA LEU A 92 -2.84 17.87 9.72
C LEU A 92 -1.54 18.58 10.08
N SER A 93 -1.01 18.28 11.25
CA SER A 93 0.36 18.65 11.67
C SER A 93 1.40 17.90 10.81
N ASP A 94 2.65 18.35 10.82
CA ASP A 94 3.72 17.69 10.07
C ASP A 94 3.94 16.24 10.53
N ILE A 95 3.82 15.97 11.83
CA ILE A 95 3.92 14.62 12.40
C ILE A 95 2.79 13.72 11.89
N GLU A 96 1.55 14.23 11.83
CA GLU A 96 0.41 13.46 11.34
C GLU A 96 0.47 13.22 9.83
N ARG A 97 1.10 14.12 9.06
CA ARG A 97 1.37 13.90 7.65
C ARG A 97 2.45 12.84 7.43
N ASP A 98 3.45 12.80 8.30
CA ASP A 98 4.58 11.87 8.22
C ASP A 98 4.20 10.47 8.74
N LEU A 99 3.35 10.40 9.75
CA LEU A 99 2.85 9.17 10.37
C LEU A 99 1.30 9.16 10.41
N PRO A 100 0.63 8.98 9.26
CA PRO A 100 -0.82 9.02 9.18
C PRO A 100 -1.48 7.96 10.05
N ARG A 101 -2.60 8.37 10.70
CA ARG A 101 -3.44 7.47 11.52
C ARG A 101 -4.68 6.98 10.75
N PHE A 102 -4.54 6.87 9.46
CA PHE A 102 -5.58 6.39 8.54
C PHE A 102 -4.93 5.68 7.35
N ALA A 103 -5.69 4.85 6.67
CA ALA A 103 -5.22 4.19 5.47
C ALA A 103 -5.13 5.17 4.28
N PRO A 104 -4.18 5.03 3.33
CA PRO A 104 -4.10 5.87 2.14
C PRO A 104 -5.37 5.71 1.28
N ASP A 105 -5.65 6.68 0.42
CA ASP A 105 -6.79 6.60 -0.52
C ASP A 105 -6.65 5.43 -1.48
N ILE A 106 -5.42 5.21 -1.99
CA ILE A 106 -5.06 4.02 -2.75
C ILE A 106 -3.86 3.37 -2.07
N ALA A 107 -4.02 2.10 -1.69
CA ALA A 107 -2.94 1.25 -1.22
C ALA A 107 -2.58 0.22 -2.28
N VAL A 108 -1.30 -0.04 -2.47
CA VAL A 108 -0.81 -1.08 -3.39
C VAL A 108 0.08 -2.04 -2.61
N GLU A 109 -0.21 -3.32 -2.75
CA GLU A 109 0.60 -4.43 -2.25
C GLU A 109 1.09 -5.25 -3.43
N ILE A 110 2.40 -5.40 -3.54
CA ILE A 110 3.04 -6.20 -4.58
C ILE A 110 3.50 -7.51 -3.94
N ARG A 111 2.89 -8.61 -4.33
CA ARG A 111 3.15 -9.91 -3.73
C ARG A 111 4.58 -10.37 -3.95
N SER A 112 5.16 -10.90 -2.88
CA SER A 112 6.40 -11.68 -2.90
C SER A 112 6.10 -13.17 -2.80
N PRO A 113 6.96 -14.07 -3.32
CA PRO A 113 6.72 -15.52 -3.26
C PRO A 113 6.56 -16.10 -1.86
N SER A 114 7.06 -15.40 -0.84
CA SER A 114 6.98 -15.79 0.58
C SER A 114 5.78 -15.21 1.32
N ASP A 115 4.98 -14.34 0.66
CA ASP A 115 3.83 -13.74 1.32
C ASP A 115 2.74 -14.77 1.61
N ARG A 116 2.20 -14.69 2.81
CA ARG A 116 1.04 -15.50 3.18
C ARG A 116 -0.23 -14.84 2.64
N LYS A 117 -1.00 -15.58 1.85
CA LYS A 117 -2.28 -15.09 1.29
C LYS A 117 -3.21 -14.51 2.36
N SER A 118 -3.23 -15.11 3.57
CA SER A 118 -4.04 -14.61 4.69
C SER A 118 -3.59 -13.22 5.17
N ASN A 119 -2.29 -12.93 5.16
CA ASN A 119 -1.78 -11.60 5.55
C ASN A 119 -2.17 -10.55 4.51
N ILE A 120 -2.05 -10.86 3.21
CA ILE A 120 -2.47 -9.94 2.15
C ILE A 120 -3.96 -9.66 2.24
N ALA A 121 -4.79 -10.71 2.36
CA ALA A 121 -6.24 -10.55 2.53
C ALA A 121 -6.57 -9.67 3.75
N ARG A 122 -5.91 -9.90 4.89
CA ARG A 122 -6.13 -9.10 6.10
C ARG A 122 -5.69 -7.64 5.92
N LYS A 123 -4.58 -7.37 5.25
CA LYS A 123 -4.13 -6.01 4.93
C LYS A 123 -5.16 -5.28 4.06
N ILE A 124 -5.71 -5.94 3.04
CA ILE A 124 -6.75 -5.37 2.17
C ILE A 124 -7.98 -4.97 3.00
N GLU A 125 -8.48 -5.87 3.85
CA GLU A 125 -9.60 -5.58 4.76
C GLU A 125 -9.30 -4.36 5.65
N LEU A 126 -8.10 -4.30 6.22
CA LEU A 126 -7.68 -3.21 7.10
C LEU A 126 -7.60 -1.87 6.37
N TYR A 127 -7.05 -1.83 5.15
CA TYR A 127 -7.01 -0.62 4.35
C TYR A 127 -8.41 -0.12 4.03
N LEU A 128 -9.29 -0.98 3.52
CA LEU A 128 -10.66 -0.61 3.17
C LEU A 128 -11.46 -0.14 4.39
N ALA A 129 -11.37 -0.85 5.52
CA ALA A 129 -12.05 -0.48 6.76
C ALA A 129 -11.58 0.86 7.35
N HIS A 130 -10.38 1.35 6.97
CA HIS A 130 -9.80 2.58 7.52
C HIS A 130 -9.66 3.70 6.49
N GLY A 131 -10.42 3.62 5.39
CA GLY A 131 -10.63 4.75 4.48
C GLY A 131 -9.92 4.68 3.14
N SER A 132 -9.29 3.55 2.78
CA SER A 132 -8.90 3.35 1.39
C SER A 132 -10.14 3.17 0.52
N ARG A 133 -10.17 3.89 -0.59
CA ARG A 133 -11.22 3.72 -1.61
C ARG A 133 -10.85 2.68 -2.66
N LEU A 134 -9.56 2.32 -2.74
CA LEU A 134 -9.05 1.32 -3.66
C LEU A 134 -7.81 0.65 -3.07
N VAL A 135 -7.77 -0.67 -3.12
CA VAL A 135 -6.56 -1.45 -2.82
C VAL A 135 -6.22 -2.29 -4.05
N LEU A 136 -4.98 -2.17 -4.51
CA LEU A 136 -4.45 -2.93 -5.64
C LEU A 136 -3.54 -4.04 -5.11
N ASP A 137 -3.93 -5.28 -5.32
CA ASP A 137 -3.17 -6.48 -5.00
C ASP A 137 -2.50 -6.98 -6.28
N VAL A 138 -1.21 -6.70 -6.42
CA VAL A 138 -0.41 -6.96 -7.61
C VAL A 138 0.29 -8.30 -7.46
N ASP A 139 0.00 -9.25 -8.34
CA ASP A 139 0.64 -10.58 -8.37
C ASP A 139 1.58 -10.71 -9.57
N PRO A 140 2.90 -10.59 -9.36
CA PRO A 140 3.88 -10.75 -10.44
C PRO A 140 3.95 -12.17 -11.01
N ALA A 141 3.55 -13.20 -10.24
CA ALA A 141 3.61 -14.59 -10.67
C ALA A 141 2.54 -14.92 -11.72
N THR A 142 1.36 -14.36 -11.56
CA THR A 142 0.22 -14.53 -12.47
C THR A 142 0.07 -13.36 -13.46
N ARG A 143 0.87 -12.30 -13.29
CA ARG A 143 0.78 -11.04 -14.06
C ARG A 143 -0.64 -10.46 -14.02
N THR A 144 -1.22 -10.40 -12.83
CA THR A 144 -2.56 -9.88 -12.59
C THR A 144 -2.58 -8.79 -11.53
N ILE A 145 -3.55 -7.90 -11.62
CA ILE A 145 -3.86 -6.91 -10.58
C ILE A 145 -5.30 -7.13 -10.14
N VAL A 146 -5.49 -7.35 -8.84
CA VAL A 146 -6.83 -7.43 -8.25
C VAL A 146 -7.15 -6.12 -7.57
N ALA A 147 -8.20 -5.45 -8.03
CA ALA A 147 -8.69 -4.20 -7.48
C ALA A 147 -9.83 -4.47 -6.49
N HIS A 148 -9.72 -3.93 -5.29
CA HIS A 148 -10.71 -4.03 -4.20
C HIS A 148 -11.16 -2.62 -3.84
N ASP A 149 -12.46 -2.31 -3.91
CA ASP A 149 -13.02 -1.01 -3.55
C ASP A 149 -13.97 -1.04 -2.34
N GLY A 150 -14.06 -2.20 -1.68
CA GLY A 150 -14.96 -2.44 -0.55
C GLY A 150 -16.39 -2.82 -0.97
N VAL A 151 -16.75 -2.68 -2.23
CA VAL A 151 -18.06 -3.08 -2.79
C VAL A 151 -17.88 -4.20 -3.79
N SER A 152 -16.83 -4.12 -4.60
CA SER A 152 -16.52 -5.07 -5.67
C SER A 152 -15.05 -5.52 -5.64
N VAL A 153 -14.81 -6.64 -6.28
CA VAL A 153 -13.46 -7.18 -6.53
C VAL A 153 -13.37 -7.48 -8.02
N ARG A 154 -12.39 -6.86 -8.67
CA ARG A 154 -12.14 -7.09 -10.10
C ARG A 154 -10.69 -7.47 -10.33
N THR A 155 -10.49 -8.54 -11.10
CA THR A 155 -9.16 -8.97 -11.57
C THR A 155 -8.91 -8.46 -12.97
N PHE A 156 -7.73 -7.91 -13.21
CA PHE A 156 -7.24 -7.46 -14.50
C PHE A 156 -6.05 -8.36 -14.92
N GLY A 157 -6.11 -8.91 -16.09
CA GLY A 157 -5.04 -9.71 -16.70
C GLY A 157 -4.17 -8.91 -17.66
N SER A 158 -3.09 -9.54 -18.16
CA SER A 158 -2.09 -8.88 -19.01
C SER A 158 -2.63 -8.34 -20.35
N GLU A 159 -3.78 -8.81 -20.81
CA GLU A 159 -4.39 -8.35 -22.08
C GLU A 159 -5.35 -7.16 -21.86
N GLU A 160 -5.47 -6.66 -20.60
CA GLU A 160 -6.41 -5.65 -20.25
C GLU A 160 -5.73 -4.32 -19.95
N THR A 161 -6.48 -3.23 -20.16
CA THR A 161 -6.15 -1.90 -19.63
C THR A 161 -6.81 -1.72 -18.27
N PHE A 162 -6.03 -1.33 -17.28
CA PHE A 162 -6.59 -0.95 -15.98
C PHE A 162 -7.43 0.31 -16.11
N ALA A 163 -8.65 0.25 -15.60
CA ALA A 163 -9.51 1.40 -15.36
C ALA A 163 -10.49 1.05 -14.25
N HIS A 164 -10.65 1.92 -13.25
CA HIS A 164 -11.51 1.65 -12.09
C HIS A 164 -12.24 2.91 -11.62
N PRO A 165 -13.56 2.85 -11.33
CA PRO A 165 -14.33 4.02 -10.89
C PRO A 165 -13.80 4.71 -9.64
N ALA A 166 -13.27 3.95 -8.66
CA ALA A 166 -12.68 4.49 -7.45
C ALA A 166 -11.37 5.29 -7.69
N ALA A 167 -10.81 5.23 -8.91
CA ALA A 167 -9.65 6.00 -9.34
C ALA A 167 -9.87 6.56 -10.74
N GLU A 168 -10.88 7.44 -10.88
CA GLU A 168 -11.28 8.01 -12.17
C GLU A 168 -10.10 8.63 -12.92
N GLY A 169 -9.95 8.27 -14.20
CA GLY A 169 -8.85 8.69 -15.07
C GLY A 169 -7.52 7.98 -14.84
N LEU A 170 -7.40 7.07 -13.86
CA LEU A 170 -6.24 6.20 -13.75
C LEU A 170 -6.38 5.08 -14.78
N THR A 171 -5.52 5.11 -15.80
CA THR A 171 -5.49 4.10 -16.86
C THR A 171 -4.06 3.72 -17.19
N PHE A 172 -3.80 2.43 -17.37
CA PHE A 172 -2.52 1.90 -17.84
C PHE A 172 -2.68 0.47 -18.36
N ASP A 173 -1.81 0.07 -19.27
CA ASP A 173 -1.77 -1.27 -19.83
C ASP A 173 -1.13 -2.24 -18.82
N ILE A 174 -1.85 -3.32 -18.47
CA ILE A 174 -1.39 -4.31 -17.49
C ILE A 174 -0.20 -5.11 -18.03
N GLY A 175 -0.24 -5.48 -19.32
CA GLY A 175 0.84 -6.21 -19.97
C GLY A 175 2.14 -5.41 -19.96
N ALA A 176 2.08 -4.15 -20.39
CA ALA A 176 3.22 -3.25 -20.42
C ALA A 176 3.79 -3.00 -19.02
N PHE A 177 2.92 -2.85 -18.00
CA PHE A 177 3.33 -2.71 -16.61
C PHE A 177 4.18 -3.90 -16.13
N PHE A 178 3.77 -5.14 -16.40
CA PHE A 178 4.54 -6.31 -16.00
C PHE A 178 5.75 -6.55 -16.89
N GLU A 179 5.70 -6.18 -18.18
CA GLU A 179 6.82 -6.32 -19.12
C GLU A 179 7.98 -5.41 -18.72
N TRP A 180 7.71 -4.23 -18.16
CA TRP A 180 8.75 -3.35 -17.63
C TRP A 180 9.61 -4.00 -16.54
N ALA A 181 9.06 -4.96 -15.81
CA ALA A 181 9.76 -5.73 -14.78
C ALA A 181 10.30 -7.07 -15.30
N ASN A 182 10.23 -7.34 -16.60
CA ASN A 182 10.81 -8.53 -17.21
C ASN A 182 12.34 -8.35 -17.26
N LEU A 183 13.06 -9.32 -16.67
CA LEU A 183 14.53 -9.32 -16.61
C LEU A 183 15.14 -10.28 -17.64
N GLU A 184 14.32 -10.87 -18.49
CA GLU A 184 14.76 -11.79 -19.54
C GLU A 184 15.27 -10.98 -20.75
N GLY A 185 16.50 -11.22 -21.16
CA GLY A 185 17.11 -10.57 -22.33
C GLY A 185 17.86 -9.26 -22.03
N LEU A 186 18.14 -8.95 -20.75
CA LEU A 186 19.02 -7.86 -20.35
C LEU A 186 20.48 -8.30 -20.30
#